data_1aaf8e7acce73870c8f298a5b88cb6c1
#
_entry.id   1aaf8e7acce73870c8f298a5b88cb6c1
#
_cell.length_a   1.000
_cell.length_b   1.000
_cell.length_c   1.000
_cell.angle_alpha   90.00
_cell.angle_beta   90.00
_cell.angle_gamma   90.00
#
_symmetry.space_group_name_H-M   'P 1'
#
loop_
_entity.id
_entity.type
_entity.pdbx_description
1 polymer ?
#
loop_
_entity_poly.entity_id
_entity_poly.type
_entity_poly.pdbx_seq_one_letter_code
_entity_poly.pdbx_strand_id
1 'polypeptide(L)'
;HLLSRRQRQMCIRDRFLKKLNDIIDSHINDVNLDVDMIADLMNLSRPTLYRKINGLSNVTPNELIKISRLKKAAELILQGDMRIYEIAEAVGFNSQSYFSRAFSKQFNMSPSQYAKENNIELK
;
A
#
# COMPACT_ATOMS: atom_id res chain seq x y z
N HIS A 1 -29.07 -11.66 -18.43
CA HIS A 1 -28.34 -12.32 -17.37
C HIS A 1 -28.22 -11.43 -16.13
N LEU A 2 -29.01 -11.72 -15.12
CA LEU A 2 -29.07 -10.91 -13.93
C LEU A 2 -28.16 -11.48 -12.84
N LEU A 3 -27.31 -10.60 -12.29
CA LEU A 3 -26.49 -10.97 -11.14
C LEU A 3 -27.35 -10.99 -9.88
N SER A 4 -27.06 -11.92 -8.98
CA SER A 4 -27.69 -11.94 -7.67
C SER A 4 -27.30 -10.67 -6.89
N ARG A 5 -28.09 -10.33 -5.86
CA ARG A 5 -27.79 -9.19 -5.02
C ARG A 5 -26.37 -9.28 -4.43
N ARG A 6 -25.98 -10.46 -3.99
CA ARG A 6 -24.66 -10.70 -3.42
C ARG A 6 -23.55 -10.47 -4.45
N GLN A 7 -23.74 -10.96 -5.66
CA GLN A 7 -22.77 -10.79 -6.75
C GLN A 7 -22.62 -9.32 -7.14
N ARG A 8 -23.73 -8.58 -7.17
CA ARG A 8 -23.67 -7.15 -7.47
C ARG A 8 -22.91 -6.37 -6.39
N GLN A 9 -23.11 -6.72 -5.11
CA GLN A 9 -22.38 -6.08 -4.01
C GLN A 9 -20.89 -6.38 -4.10
N MET A 10 -20.50 -7.59 -4.44
CA MET A 10 -19.10 -7.96 -4.63
C MET A 10 -18.46 -7.18 -5.78
N CYS A 11 -19.18 -7.03 -6.91
CA CYS A 11 -18.69 -6.25 -8.04
C CYS A 11 -18.46 -4.78 -7.67
N ILE A 12 -19.36 -4.19 -6.88
CA ILE A 12 -19.21 -2.80 -6.42
C ILE A 12 -18.00 -2.67 -5.50
N ARG A 13 -17.82 -3.61 -4.58
CA ARG A 13 -16.65 -3.65 -3.69
C ARG A 13 -15.37 -3.77 -4.51
N ASP A 14 -15.35 -4.66 -5.49
CA ASP A 14 -14.18 -4.89 -6.32
C ASP A 14 -13.81 -3.64 -7.10
N ARG A 15 -14.79 -2.91 -7.63
CA ARG A 15 -14.56 -1.65 -8.34
C ARG A 15 -13.98 -0.59 -7.41
N PHE A 16 -14.52 -0.47 -6.21
CA PHE A 16 -14.03 0.48 -5.21
C PHE A 16 -12.60 0.15 -4.84
N LEU A 17 -12.31 -1.12 -4.51
CA LEU A 17 -10.98 -1.57 -4.14
C LEU A 17 -9.98 -1.37 -5.27
N LYS A 18 -10.37 -1.68 -6.49
CA LYS A 18 -9.51 -1.50 -7.65
C LYS A 18 -9.14 -0.03 -7.84
N LYS A 19 -10.14 0.85 -7.79
CA LYS A 19 -9.90 2.29 -7.93
C LYS A 19 -9.02 2.81 -6.81
N LEU A 20 -9.29 2.39 -5.57
CA LEU A 20 -8.50 2.76 -4.41
C LEU A 20 -7.04 2.31 -4.56
N ASN A 21 -6.83 1.05 -4.92
CA ASN A 21 -5.49 0.51 -5.11
C ASN A 21 -4.75 1.20 -6.25
N ASP A 22 -5.44 1.47 -7.35
CA ASP A 22 -4.84 2.17 -8.49
C ASP A 22 -4.38 3.58 -8.10
N ILE A 23 -5.18 4.29 -7.31
CA ILE A 23 -4.84 5.63 -6.83
C ILE A 23 -3.62 5.57 -5.91
N ILE A 24 -3.62 4.64 -4.97
CA ILE A 24 -2.50 4.48 -4.03
C ILE A 24 -1.22 4.12 -4.81
N ASP A 25 -1.30 3.15 -5.72
CA ASP A 25 -0.14 2.72 -6.49
C ASP A 25 0.41 3.84 -7.38
N SER A 26 -0.47 4.63 -7.97
CA SER A 26 -0.06 5.75 -8.85
C SER A 26 0.67 6.85 -8.09
N HIS A 27 0.42 6.98 -6.79
CA HIS A 27 1.01 8.03 -5.96
C HIS A 27 1.93 7.47 -4.87
N ILE A 28 2.34 6.21 -5.00
CA ILE A 28 3.09 5.51 -3.95
C ILE A 28 4.40 6.21 -3.60
N ASN A 29 5.05 6.82 -4.57
CA ASN A 29 6.32 7.51 -4.36
C ASN A 29 6.17 8.92 -3.80
N ASP A 30 4.94 9.42 -3.70
CA ASP A 30 4.68 10.75 -3.15
C ASP A 30 4.62 10.66 -1.63
N VAL A 31 5.59 11.26 -0.94
CA VAL A 31 5.63 11.25 0.53
C VAL A 31 4.44 11.98 1.13
N ASN A 32 3.80 12.85 0.37
CA ASN A 32 2.65 13.63 0.83
C ASN A 32 1.31 12.94 0.62
N LEU A 33 1.32 11.73 0.06
CA LEU A 33 0.08 10.97 -0.12
C LEU A 33 -0.58 10.74 1.23
N ASP A 34 -1.81 11.21 1.36
CA ASP A 34 -2.58 11.10 2.59
C ASP A 34 -4.05 10.82 2.31
N VAL A 35 -4.83 10.72 3.39
CA VAL A 35 -6.26 10.42 3.31
C VAL A 35 -7.02 11.48 2.51
N ASP A 36 -6.69 12.75 2.70
CA ASP A 36 -7.36 13.85 2.02
C ASP A 36 -7.15 13.78 0.51
N MET A 37 -5.93 13.50 0.09
CA MET A 37 -5.63 13.35 -1.34
C MET A 37 -6.41 12.17 -1.95
N ILE A 38 -6.46 11.05 -1.26
CA ILE A 38 -7.21 9.87 -1.74
C ILE A 38 -8.69 10.21 -1.84
N ALA A 39 -9.26 10.85 -0.83
CA ALA A 39 -10.67 11.23 -0.81
C ALA A 39 -10.99 12.14 -2.00
N ASP A 40 -10.16 13.15 -2.24
CA ASP A 40 -10.32 14.06 -3.37
C ASP A 40 -10.30 13.32 -4.71
N LEU A 41 -9.33 12.43 -4.89
CA LEU A 41 -9.18 11.67 -6.13
C LEU A 41 -10.33 10.68 -6.34
N MET A 42 -10.97 10.23 -5.28
CA MET A 42 -12.12 9.34 -5.35
C MET A 42 -13.46 10.08 -5.33
N ASN A 43 -13.43 11.40 -5.25
CA ASN A 43 -14.63 12.25 -5.16
C ASN A 43 -15.51 11.87 -3.97
N LEU A 44 -14.88 11.58 -2.83
CA LEU A 44 -15.56 11.20 -1.60
C LEU A 44 -15.17 12.16 -0.49
N SER A 45 -16.07 12.34 0.48
CA SER A 45 -15.70 13.02 1.71
C SER A 45 -14.80 12.11 2.54
N ARG A 46 -14.00 12.70 3.42
CA ARG A 46 -13.13 11.96 4.32
C ARG A 46 -13.90 10.94 5.18
N PRO A 47 -15.01 11.32 5.84
CA PRO A 47 -15.79 10.34 6.61
C PRO A 47 -16.35 9.20 5.76
N THR A 48 -16.77 9.49 4.53
CA THR A 48 -17.28 8.45 3.63
C THR A 48 -16.16 7.47 3.26
N LEU A 49 -14.97 7.99 2.97
CA LEU A 49 -13.82 7.14 2.66
C LEU A 49 -13.48 6.23 3.83
N TYR A 50 -13.40 6.78 5.06
CA TYR A 50 -13.13 6.00 6.27
C TYR A 50 -14.15 4.89 6.45
N ARG A 51 -15.43 5.22 6.30
CA ARG A 51 -16.50 4.25 6.48
C ARG A 51 -16.41 3.12 5.45
N LYS A 52 -16.15 3.45 4.18
CA LYS A 52 -16.06 2.44 3.12
C LYS A 52 -14.86 1.51 3.32
N ILE A 53 -13.71 2.07 3.68
CA ILE A 53 -12.51 1.26 3.93
C ILE A 53 -12.71 0.38 5.16
N ASN A 54 -13.26 0.94 6.23
CA ASN A 54 -13.49 0.21 7.47
C ASN A 54 -14.50 -0.94 7.27
N GLY A 55 -15.46 -0.76 6.39
CA GLY A 55 -16.43 -1.82 6.06
C GLY A 55 -15.84 -2.97 5.26
N LEU A 56 -14.70 -2.76 4.59
CA LEU A 56 -14.05 -3.78 3.78
C LEU A 56 -12.92 -4.49 4.52
N SER A 57 -12.30 -3.80 5.46
CA SER A 57 -11.18 -4.31 6.23
C SER A 57 -11.12 -3.55 7.54
N ASN A 58 -10.42 -4.09 8.53
CA ASN A 58 -10.30 -3.45 9.84
C ASN A 58 -9.10 -2.50 9.91
N VAL A 59 -8.71 -1.92 8.78
CA VAL A 59 -7.58 -0.99 8.73
C VAL A 59 -8.06 0.42 8.40
N THR A 60 -7.31 1.42 8.87
CA THR A 60 -7.55 2.81 8.52
C THR A 60 -6.97 3.12 7.14
N PRO A 61 -7.40 4.20 6.48
CA PRO A 61 -6.77 4.62 5.23
C PRO A 61 -5.27 4.85 5.34
N ASN A 62 -4.80 5.40 6.46
CA ASN A 62 -3.37 5.61 6.68
C ASN A 62 -2.60 4.28 6.76
N GLU A 63 -3.17 3.30 7.46
CA GLU A 63 -2.58 1.97 7.53
C GLU A 63 -2.56 1.31 6.16
N LEU A 64 -3.61 1.51 5.37
CA LEU A 64 -3.68 0.96 4.01
C LEU A 64 -2.57 1.53 3.12
N ILE A 65 -2.34 2.84 3.19
CA ILE A 65 -1.24 3.48 2.46
C ILE A 65 0.10 2.86 2.88
N LYS A 66 0.31 2.73 4.17
CA LYS A 66 1.56 2.18 4.72
C LYS A 66 1.77 0.73 4.26
N ILE A 67 0.74 -0.09 4.36
CA ILE A 67 0.80 -1.50 3.92
C ILE A 67 1.11 -1.57 2.42
N SER A 68 0.46 -0.74 1.61
CA SER A 68 0.68 -0.70 0.17
C SER A 68 2.12 -0.32 -0.17
N ARG A 69 2.68 0.67 0.53
CA ARG A 69 4.08 1.06 0.37
C ARG A 69 5.03 -0.08 0.71
N LEU A 70 4.77 -0.78 1.80
CA LEU A 70 5.61 -1.90 2.24
C LEU A 70 5.53 -3.09 1.28
N LYS A 71 4.35 -3.37 0.74
CA LYS A 71 4.20 -4.42 -0.27
C LYS A 71 4.99 -4.08 -1.54
N LYS A 72 4.93 -2.84 -1.99
CA LYS A 72 5.70 -2.40 -3.14
C LYS A 72 7.20 -2.48 -2.86
N ALA A 73 7.61 -2.13 -1.65
CA ALA A 73 9.00 -2.24 -1.24
C ALA A 73 9.47 -3.70 -1.31
N ALA A 74 8.66 -4.64 -0.84
CA ALA A 74 8.99 -6.07 -0.91
C ALA A 74 9.19 -6.51 -2.36
N GLU A 75 8.35 -6.05 -3.28
CA GLU A 75 8.50 -6.34 -4.71
C GLU A 75 9.83 -5.80 -5.25
N LEU A 76 10.17 -4.56 -4.89
CA LEU A 76 11.41 -3.92 -5.34
C LEU A 76 12.65 -4.63 -4.77
N ILE A 77 12.57 -5.13 -3.55
CA ILE A 77 13.65 -5.92 -2.96
C ILE A 77 13.88 -7.19 -3.78
N LEU A 78 12.79 -7.86 -4.15
CA LEU A 78 12.89 -9.10 -4.93
C LEU A 78 13.44 -8.89 -6.34
N GLN A 79 13.29 -7.70 -6.89
CA GLN A 79 13.90 -7.35 -8.18
C GLN A 79 15.42 -7.22 -8.10
N GLY A 80 15.95 -6.86 -6.94
CA GLY A 80 17.39 -6.83 -6.70
C GLY A 80 18.14 -5.68 -7.35
N ASP A 81 17.47 -4.67 -7.86
CA ASP A 81 18.10 -3.60 -8.63
C ASP A 81 18.40 -2.34 -7.82
N MET A 82 17.94 -2.27 -6.59
CA MET A 82 17.98 -1.03 -5.80
C MET A 82 18.56 -1.28 -4.43
N ARG A 83 19.19 -0.24 -3.88
CA ARG A 83 19.65 -0.23 -2.49
C ARG A 83 18.46 0.02 -1.57
N ILE A 84 18.61 -0.37 -0.30
CA ILE A 84 17.51 -0.22 0.68
C ILE A 84 17.04 1.24 0.78
N TYR A 85 17.98 2.21 0.83
CA TYR A 85 17.55 3.60 0.93
C TYR A 85 16.84 4.09 -0.33
N GLU A 86 17.21 3.57 -1.49
CA GLU A 86 16.54 3.89 -2.75
C GLU A 86 15.13 3.33 -2.77
N ILE A 87 14.94 2.12 -2.26
CA ILE A 87 13.63 1.48 -2.15
C ILE A 87 12.74 2.29 -1.21
N ALA A 88 13.25 2.67 -0.03
CA ALA A 88 12.50 3.48 0.93
C ALA A 88 11.99 4.77 0.28
N GLU A 89 12.87 5.46 -0.44
CA GLU A 89 12.51 6.70 -1.14
C GLU A 89 11.50 6.44 -2.25
N ALA A 90 11.70 5.39 -3.05
CA ALA A 90 10.84 5.05 -4.18
C ALA A 90 9.40 4.75 -3.74
N VAL A 91 9.22 4.20 -2.55
CA VAL A 91 7.87 3.89 -2.03
C VAL A 91 7.35 4.97 -1.07
N GLY A 92 8.01 6.12 -1.01
CA GLY A 92 7.46 7.30 -0.34
C GLY A 92 7.74 7.43 1.15
N PHE A 93 8.74 6.72 1.68
CA PHE A 93 9.15 6.91 3.07
C PHE A 93 10.17 8.05 3.18
N ASN A 94 10.02 8.88 4.22
CA ASN A 94 10.91 10.00 4.46
C ASN A 94 12.27 9.61 5.02
N SER A 95 12.36 8.48 5.72
CA SER A 95 13.62 8.04 6.28
C SER A 95 13.77 6.53 6.16
N GLN A 96 15.01 6.09 5.95
CA GLN A 96 15.32 4.66 5.89
C GLN A 96 15.09 3.99 7.23
N SER A 97 15.37 4.67 8.34
CA SER A 97 15.17 4.11 9.68
C SER A 97 13.69 3.80 9.94
N TYR A 98 12.82 4.75 9.61
CA TYR A 98 11.38 4.54 9.78
C TYR A 98 10.90 3.42 8.86
N PHE A 99 11.35 3.42 7.60
CA PHE A 99 11.02 2.37 6.63
C PHE A 99 11.42 0.99 7.17
N SER A 100 12.65 0.85 7.66
CA SER A 100 13.14 -0.45 8.14
C SER A 100 12.34 -0.96 9.33
N ARG A 101 11.97 -0.07 10.25
CA ARG A 101 11.13 -0.45 11.39
C ARG A 101 9.73 -0.87 10.96
N ALA A 102 9.13 -0.10 10.04
CA ALA A 102 7.80 -0.42 9.53
C ALA A 102 7.81 -1.75 8.76
N PHE A 103 8.83 -1.97 7.94
CA PHE A 103 8.99 -3.21 7.19
C PHE A 103 9.13 -4.41 8.13
N SER A 104 9.98 -4.27 9.16
CA SER A 104 10.21 -5.35 10.12
C SER A 104 8.94 -5.70 10.89
N LYS A 105 8.15 -4.70 11.22
CA LYS A 105 6.88 -4.92 11.91
C LYS A 105 5.88 -5.66 11.02
N GLN A 106 5.86 -5.33 9.73
CA GLN A 106 4.91 -5.92 8.78
C GLN A 106 5.31 -7.34 8.38
N PHE A 107 6.60 -7.59 8.15
CA PHE A 107 7.09 -8.86 7.60
C PHE A 107 7.86 -9.72 8.59
N ASN A 108 8.01 -9.28 9.83
CA ASN A 108 8.74 -9.97 10.91
C ASN A 108 10.22 -10.20 10.60
N MET A 109 10.80 -9.40 9.73
CA MET A 109 12.23 -9.43 9.40
C MET A 109 12.63 -8.11 8.74
N SER A 110 13.92 -7.77 8.84
CA SER A 110 14.44 -6.55 8.22
C SER A 110 14.41 -6.66 6.69
N PRO A 111 14.45 -5.52 5.97
CA PRO A 111 14.56 -5.57 4.51
C PRO A 111 15.75 -6.37 4.03
N SER A 112 16.91 -6.23 4.68
CA SER A 112 18.12 -6.98 4.32
C SER A 112 17.93 -8.47 4.51
N GLN A 113 17.30 -8.87 5.60
CA GLN A 113 17.04 -10.28 5.87
C GLN A 113 16.01 -10.86 4.90
N TYR A 114 15.01 -10.07 4.55
CA TYR A 114 14.01 -10.47 3.56
C TYR A 114 14.68 -10.77 2.21
N ALA A 115 15.60 -9.90 1.79
CA ALA A 115 16.37 -10.12 0.58
C ALA A 115 17.21 -11.42 0.67
N LYS A 116 17.89 -11.60 1.79
CA LYS A 116 18.76 -12.76 2.00
C LYS A 116 17.97 -14.07 1.97
N GLU A 117 16.82 -14.11 2.60
CA GLU A 117 15.97 -15.31 2.61
C GLU A 117 15.39 -15.64 1.25
N ASN A 118 15.30 -14.66 0.35
CA ASN A 118 14.84 -14.87 -1.01
C ASN A 118 15.99 -14.95 -2.01
N ASN A 119 17.22 -15.13 -1.53
CA ASN A 119 18.43 -15.28 -2.34
C ASN A 119 18.71 -14.08 -3.24
N ILE A 120 18.42 -12.88 -2.74
CA ILE A 120 18.67 -11.63 -3.45
C ILE A 120 19.88 -10.94 -2.83
N GLU A 121 20.87 -10.60 -3.67
CA GLU A 121 21.98 -9.76 -3.25
C GLU A 121 21.60 -8.29 -3.47
N LEU A 122 21.60 -7.53 -2.39
CA LEU A 122 21.34 -6.08 -2.47
C LEU A 122 22.60 -5.35 -2.91
N LYS A 123 22.39 -4.33 -3.73
CA LYS A 123 23.48 -3.48 -4.20
C LYS A 123 24.07 -2.61 -3.11
#